data_5a26640b189c6a8a289ba264ba68bbd1
#
_entry.id   5a26640b189c6a8a289ba264ba68bbd1
#
_cell.length_a   1.000
_cell.length_b   1.000
_cell.length_c   1.000
_cell.angle_alpha   90.00
_cell.angle_beta   90.00
_cell.angle_gamma   90.00
#
_symmetry.space_group_name_H-M   'P 1'
#
loop_
_entity.id
_entity.type
_entity.pdbx_description
1 polymer ?
#
loop_
_entity_poly.entity_id
_entity_poly.type
_entity_poly.pdbx_seq_one_letter_code
_entity_poly.pdbx_strand_id
1 'polypeptide(L)'
;MRVALVDPASFTPPYDHGLASALARRGLDVDLVTSPFAYDHPPAPDGYRRHEVFLPLSSKLTRRFPRSPLRLPLKALEYGPSVVRFRRRITSLNPDVVHLQWLPRPSVDARWVRRLAATRRTVLTAHDVVPRREGQLDAWLEALRAVDRVVVHSSRAVERLADLGIPRERLTRIAHPIFDVSAEPLGPPEGTTLLFFGLLRRYKGLDVLVSALPAVLDRVPDARLVVAGDPLDPVEPVREQAVRLGVDEAIDWRLRYVRGEEIAGLMAEAAAVVLPYRELDSSGVLATAIGYGRPAIVSDVGSLGETVADYGAGLVVPPDDAEALAHACVRLLTEHGGLRKAYDGTARARAGLTWDEAARAHEELYREILA
;
A
#
# COMPACT_ATOMS: atom_id res chain seq x y z
N MET A 1 -21.75 -17.59 -2.99
CA MET A 1 -20.31 -17.93 -2.97
C MET A 1 -19.73 -17.41 -1.66
N ARG A 2 -19.02 -18.28 -0.93
CA ARG A 2 -18.34 -17.93 0.32
C ARG A 2 -16.85 -17.72 0.08
N VAL A 3 -16.31 -16.59 0.50
CA VAL A 3 -14.91 -16.21 0.32
C VAL A 3 -14.25 -15.94 1.67
N ALA A 4 -13.09 -16.55 1.90
CA ALA A 4 -12.24 -16.22 3.04
C ALA A 4 -11.07 -15.35 2.57
N LEU A 5 -11.07 -14.06 2.92
CA LEU A 5 -9.91 -13.17 2.78
C LEU A 5 -8.96 -13.41 3.94
N VAL A 6 -7.65 -13.50 3.69
CA VAL A 6 -6.69 -13.89 4.71
C VAL A 6 -5.49 -12.94 4.74
N ASP A 7 -5.36 -12.15 5.80
CA ASP A 7 -4.16 -11.35 6.12
C ASP A 7 -3.58 -11.76 7.48
N PRO A 8 -2.61 -12.68 7.54
CA PRO A 8 -2.10 -13.20 8.79
C PRO A 8 -1.46 -12.19 9.72
N ALA A 9 -1.02 -11.05 9.19
CA ALA A 9 -0.30 -10.04 9.96
C ALA A 9 -1.03 -8.71 10.07
N SER A 10 -2.22 -8.57 9.47
CA SER A 10 -2.97 -7.32 9.40
C SER A 10 -2.09 -6.19 8.85
N PHE A 11 -1.47 -6.42 7.68
CA PHE A 11 -0.56 -5.44 7.08
C PHE A 11 -1.29 -4.26 6.45
N THR A 12 -2.46 -4.52 5.85
CA THR A 12 -3.23 -3.53 5.09
C THR A 12 -4.70 -3.48 5.50
N PRO A 13 -5.02 -3.19 6.79
CA PRO A 13 -6.42 -3.21 7.26
C PRO A 13 -7.39 -2.36 6.44
N PRO A 14 -7.02 -1.16 5.91
CA PRO A 14 -7.90 -0.39 5.05
C PRO A 14 -8.21 -1.09 3.71
N TYR A 15 -7.22 -1.77 3.11
CA TYR A 15 -7.43 -2.54 1.89
C TYR A 15 -8.33 -3.75 2.14
N ASP A 16 -8.03 -4.53 3.19
CA ASP A 16 -8.82 -5.71 3.55
C ASP A 16 -10.27 -5.34 3.85
N HIS A 17 -10.49 -4.24 4.55
CA HIS A 17 -11.82 -3.73 4.85
C HIS A 17 -12.56 -3.31 3.57
N GLY A 18 -11.92 -2.51 2.72
CA GLY A 18 -12.50 -2.02 1.47
C GLY A 18 -12.91 -3.17 0.54
N LEU A 19 -12.02 -4.14 0.33
CA LEU A 19 -12.30 -5.30 -0.51
C LEU A 19 -13.39 -6.19 0.11
N ALA A 20 -13.31 -6.49 1.42
CA ALA A 20 -14.30 -7.34 2.09
C ALA A 20 -15.70 -6.73 2.04
N SER A 21 -15.83 -5.42 2.33
CA SER A 21 -17.11 -4.71 2.29
C SER A 21 -17.67 -4.63 0.88
N ALA A 22 -16.83 -4.37 -0.13
CA ALA A 22 -17.29 -4.28 -1.51
C ALA A 22 -17.76 -5.65 -2.04
N LEU A 23 -17.05 -6.74 -1.73
CA LEU A 23 -17.50 -8.10 -2.07
C LEU A 23 -18.80 -8.47 -1.36
N ALA A 24 -18.95 -8.07 -0.09
CA ALA A 24 -20.18 -8.30 0.66
C ALA A 24 -21.39 -7.54 0.07
N ARG A 25 -21.21 -6.27 -0.35
CA ARG A 25 -22.25 -5.49 -1.06
C ARG A 25 -22.66 -6.15 -2.38
N ARG A 26 -21.80 -6.90 -3.02
CA ARG A 26 -22.11 -7.70 -4.22
C ARG A 26 -22.80 -9.03 -3.90
N GLY A 27 -23.12 -9.29 -2.64
CA GLY A 27 -23.86 -10.49 -2.19
C GLY A 27 -23.00 -11.72 -1.93
N LEU A 28 -21.67 -11.57 -1.83
CA LEU A 28 -20.80 -12.67 -1.41
C LEU A 28 -20.83 -12.82 0.12
N ASP A 29 -20.71 -14.06 0.59
CA ASP A 29 -20.54 -14.37 2.02
C ASP A 29 -19.05 -14.28 2.37
N VAL A 30 -18.64 -13.18 3.01
CA VAL A 30 -17.22 -12.85 3.21
C VAL A 30 -16.78 -12.99 4.66
N ASP A 31 -15.68 -13.74 4.86
CA ASP A 31 -14.99 -13.91 6.13
C ASP A 31 -13.56 -13.36 6.02
N LEU A 32 -13.23 -12.32 6.78
CA LEU A 32 -11.85 -11.82 6.89
C LEU A 32 -11.14 -12.53 8.06
N VAL A 33 -10.10 -13.31 7.77
CA VAL A 33 -9.33 -14.07 8.75
C VAL A 33 -7.95 -13.39 8.92
N THR A 34 -7.72 -12.77 10.07
CA THR A 34 -6.58 -11.87 10.28
C THR A 34 -6.00 -11.96 11.70
N SER A 35 -5.07 -11.07 12.04
CA SER A 35 -4.61 -10.80 13.40
C SER A 35 -5.22 -9.51 13.96
N PRO A 36 -5.26 -9.34 15.31
CA PRO A 36 -5.59 -8.05 15.88
C PRO A 36 -4.61 -6.97 15.40
N PHE A 37 -5.12 -5.84 14.87
CA PHE A 37 -4.26 -4.74 14.48
C PHE A 37 -3.69 -4.04 15.72
N ALA A 38 -2.37 -3.84 15.75
CA ALA A 38 -1.68 -3.44 16.96
C ALA A 38 -1.44 -1.93 17.08
N TYR A 39 -1.59 -1.17 16.00
CA TYR A 39 -1.16 0.24 15.94
C TYR A 39 -2.32 1.23 15.99
N ASP A 40 -3.52 0.82 15.57
CA ASP A 40 -4.71 1.66 15.52
C ASP A 40 -5.97 0.79 15.62
N HIS A 41 -7.15 1.41 15.54
CA HIS A 41 -8.43 0.72 15.44
C HIS A 41 -8.77 0.44 13.97
N PRO A 42 -8.80 -0.83 13.53
CA PRO A 42 -9.24 -1.13 12.17
C PRO A 42 -10.73 -0.79 12.04
N PRO A 43 -11.20 -0.42 10.82
CA PRO A 43 -12.60 -0.14 10.57
C PRO A 43 -13.51 -1.27 11.07
N ALA A 44 -14.70 -0.93 11.58
CA ALA A 44 -15.70 -1.94 11.94
C ALA A 44 -16.11 -2.74 10.70
N PRO A 45 -16.37 -4.06 10.82
CA PRO A 45 -16.87 -4.85 9.69
C PRO A 45 -18.17 -4.28 9.11
N ASP A 46 -18.21 -4.15 7.78
CA ASP A 46 -19.39 -3.71 7.03
C ASP A 46 -19.80 -4.80 6.04
N GLY A 47 -20.86 -5.54 6.36
CA GLY A 47 -21.37 -6.65 5.55
C GLY A 47 -20.56 -7.94 5.57
N TYR A 48 -19.39 -7.97 6.22
CA TYR A 48 -18.53 -9.16 6.35
C TYR A 48 -18.27 -9.54 7.81
N ARG A 49 -17.74 -10.74 8.05
CA ARG A 49 -17.32 -11.19 9.39
C ARG A 49 -15.81 -11.16 9.55
N ARG A 50 -15.30 -10.62 10.67
CA ARG A 50 -13.87 -10.62 11.00
C ARG A 50 -13.55 -11.70 12.04
N HIS A 51 -12.46 -12.45 11.78
CA HIS A 51 -11.96 -13.51 12.65
C HIS A 51 -10.47 -13.27 12.97
N GLU A 52 -10.19 -12.85 14.19
CA GLU A 52 -8.82 -12.58 14.66
C GLU A 52 -8.22 -13.88 15.22
N VAL A 53 -7.63 -14.70 14.35
CA VAL A 53 -7.08 -16.02 14.71
C VAL A 53 -5.56 -16.07 14.74
N PHE A 54 -4.90 -15.09 14.10
CA PHE A 54 -3.44 -15.00 14.08
C PHE A 54 -2.92 -14.10 15.21
N LEU A 55 -1.78 -14.46 15.78
CA LEU A 55 -0.90 -13.61 16.60
C LEU A 55 -1.59 -12.84 17.76
N PRO A 56 -2.56 -13.40 18.51
CA PRO A 56 -3.30 -12.63 19.53
C PRO A 56 -2.40 -12.13 20.66
N LEU A 57 -1.41 -12.90 21.12
CA LEU A 57 -0.54 -12.50 22.23
C LEU A 57 0.50 -11.47 21.81
N SER A 58 1.15 -11.69 20.67
CA SER A 58 2.14 -10.74 20.14
C SER A 58 1.52 -9.42 19.71
N SER A 59 0.30 -9.41 19.17
CA SER A 59 -0.45 -8.18 18.86
C SER A 59 -0.81 -7.42 20.14
N LYS A 60 -1.25 -8.11 21.21
CA LYS A 60 -1.52 -7.50 22.51
C LYS A 60 -0.25 -6.89 23.13
N LEU A 61 0.89 -7.61 23.07
CA LEU A 61 2.17 -7.09 23.53
C LEU A 61 2.60 -5.85 22.71
N THR A 62 2.48 -5.90 21.40
CA THR A 62 2.84 -4.77 20.53
C THR A 62 1.99 -3.54 20.81
N ARG A 63 0.68 -3.70 21.02
CA ARG A 63 -0.23 -2.60 21.37
C ARG A 63 0.17 -1.92 22.69
N ARG A 64 0.57 -2.72 23.71
CA ARG A 64 0.93 -2.21 25.02
C ARG A 64 2.37 -1.67 25.08
N PHE A 65 3.29 -2.30 24.35
CA PHE A 65 4.72 -2.02 24.36
C PHE A 65 5.30 -2.09 22.93
N PRO A 66 5.06 -1.06 22.08
CA PRO A 66 5.40 -1.10 20.64
C PRO A 66 6.90 -1.31 20.36
N ARG A 67 7.77 -0.88 21.30
CA ARG A 67 9.23 -0.99 21.17
C ARG A 67 9.85 -2.17 21.97
N SER A 68 9.03 -3.05 22.53
CA SER A 68 9.54 -4.20 23.29
C SER A 68 10.40 -5.14 22.41
N PRO A 69 11.60 -5.52 22.86
CA PRO A 69 12.45 -6.49 22.14
C PRO A 69 11.82 -7.89 22.10
N LEU A 70 10.93 -8.21 23.03
CA LEU A 70 10.25 -9.53 23.11
C LEU A 70 9.19 -9.70 22.01
N ARG A 71 8.82 -8.62 21.30
CA ARG A 71 7.78 -8.65 20.27
C ARG A 71 8.10 -9.64 19.15
N LEU A 72 9.30 -9.60 18.60
CA LEU A 72 9.70 -10.46 17.48
C LEU A 72 9.84 -11.94 17.87
N PRO A 73 10.53 -12.30 18.97
CA PRO A 73 10.56 -13.67 19.45
C PRO A 73 9.16 -14.24 19.73
N LEU A 74 8.31 -13.49 20.43
CA LEU A 74 6.94 -13.94 20.71
C LEU A 74 6.13 -14.18 19.42
N LYS A 75 6.21 -13.26 18.46
CA LYS A 75 5.59 -13.41 17.14
C LYS A 75 6.10 -14.67 16.42
N ALA A 76 7.38 -14.97 16.53
CA ALA A 76 7.97 -16.16 15.93
C ALA A 76 7.42 -17.45 16.55
N LEU A 77 7.34 -17.52 17.87
CA LEU A 77 6.83 -18.69 18.61
C LEU A 77 5.33 -18.89 18.39
N GLU A 78 4.56 -17.81 18.31
CA GLU A 78 3.11 -17.84 18.17
C GLU A 78 2.64 -18.17 16.74
N TYR A 79 3.50 -17.98 15.72
CA TYR A 79 3.11 -18.11 14.33
C TYR A 79 2.66 -19.53 13.97
N GLY A 80 3.40 -20.56 14.37
CA GLY A 80 3.05 -21.96 14.12
C GLY A 80 1.67 -22.35 14.70
N PRO A 81 1.42 -22.13 16.00
CA PRO A 81 0.09 -22.31 16.61
C PRO A 81 -1.01 -21.50 15.90
N SER A 82 -0.70 -20.28 15.40
CA SER A 82 -1.66 -19.47 14.65
C SER A 82 -2.06 -20.11 13.32
N VAL A 83 -1.12 -20.70 12.59
CA VAL A 83 -1.41 -21.45 11.36
C VAL A 83 -2.31 -22.66 11.64
N VAL A 84 -2.13 -23.34 12.77
CA VAL A 84 -3.04 -24.44 13.17
C VAL A 84 -4.45 -23.93 13.46
N ARG A 85 -4.59 -22.82 14.19
CA ARG A 85 -5.89 -22.16 14.44
C ARG A 85 -6.56 -21.73 13.14
N PHE A 86 -5.78 -21.13 12.24
CA PHE A 86 -6.24 -20.73 10.90
C PHE A 86 -6.79 -21.92 10.11
N ARG A 87 -6.04 -23.04 10.04
CA ARG A 87 -6.51 -24.25 9.34
C ARG A 87 -7.84 -24.77 9.90
N ARG A 88 -7.98 -24.83 11.23
CA ARG A 88 -9.25 -25.21 11.88
C ARG A 88 -10.38 -24.26 11.52
N ARG A 89 -10.09 -22.94 11.49
CA ARG A 89 -11.09 -21.93 11.12
C ARG A 89 -11.51 -22.09 9.66
N ILE A 90 -10.58 -22.22 8.71
CA ILE A 90 -10.91 -22.45 7.30
C ILE A 90 -11.72 -23.74 7.09
N THR A 91 -11.38 -24.82 7.80
CA THR A 91 -12.19 -26.06 7.75
C THR A 91 -13.61 -25.82 8.25
N SER A 92 -13.80 -25.09 9.35
CA SER A 92 -15.12 -24.76 9.92
C SER A 92 -15.93 -23.81 9.02
N LEU A 93 -15.30 -22.80 8.41
CA LEU A 93 -15.94 -21.86 7.50
C LEU A 93 -16.32 -22.51 6.17
N ASN A 94 -15.55 -23.50 5.73
CA ASN A 94 -15.69 -24.19 4.46
C ASN A 94 -15.92 -23.25 3.27
N PRO A 95 -15.01 -22.27 3.01
CA PRO A 95 -15.17 -21.31 1.92
C PRO A 95 -15.00 -22.00 0.56
N ASP A 96 -15.67 -21.45 -0.47
CA ASP A 96 -15.49 -21.84 -1.87
C ASP A 96 -14.12 -21.39 -2.37
N VAL A 97 -13.68 -20.18 -1.95
CA VAL A 97 -12.38 -19.59 -2.33
C VAL A 97 -11.66 -19.06 -1.08
N VAL A 98 -10.36 -19.34 -0.98
CA VAL A 98 -9.46 -18.71 0.01
C VAL A 98 -8.55 -17.75 -0.72
N HIS A 99 -8.66 -16.46 -0.42
CA HIS A 99 -7.86 -15.40 -1.02
C HIS A 99 -6.86 -14.84 -0.02
N LEU A 100 -5.59 -15.15 -0.23
CA LEU A 100 -4.47 -14.72 0.60
C LEU A 100 -4.06 -13.28 0.20
N GLN A 101 -4.03 -12.36 1.14
CA GLN A 101 -3.59 -10.98 0.91
C GLN A 101 -2.10 -10.82 1.19
N TRP A 102 -1.57 -11.53 2.19
CA TRP A 102 -0.17 -11.44 2.59
C TRP A 102 0.39 -12.79 3.03
N LEU A 103 1.69 -12.97 2.77
CA LEU A 103 2.50 -14.06 3.33
C LEU A 103 3.66 -13.46 4.13
N PRO A 104 3.51 -13.31 5.47
CA PRO A 104 4.51 -12.63 6.30
C PRO A 104 5.88 -13.30 6.33
N ARG A 105 5.94 -14.60 6.04
CA ARG A 105 7.13 -15.43 6.08
C ARG A 105 7.13 -16.45 4.94
N PRO A 106 7.41 -16.06 3.70
CA PRO A 106 7.36 -16.96 2.54
C PRO A 106 8.06 -18.31 2.76
N SER A 107 9.22 -18.33 3.40
CA SER A 107 9.97 -19.56 3.72
C SER A 107 9.21 -20.56 4.60
N VAL A 108 8.28 -20.10 5.42
CA VAL A 108 7.40 -20.94 6.24
C VAL A 108 6.04 -21.12 5.56
N ASP A 109 5.56 -20.07 4.91
CA ASP A 109 4.20 -19.96 4.37
C ASP A 109 4.00 -20.83 3.13
N ALA A 110 4.98 -20.93 2.25
CA ALA A 110 4.90 -21.75 1.03
C ALA A 110 4.43 -23.19 1.32
N ARG A 111 4.90 -23.77 2.43
CA ARG A 111 4.51 -25.14 2.81
C ARG A 111 3.02 -25.28 3.14
N TRP A 112 2.46 -24.35 3.93
CA TRP A 112 1.03 -24.44 4.27
C TRP A 112 0.13 -23.92 3.15
N VAL A 113 0.59 -22.95 2.34
CA VAL A 113 -0.11 -22.49 1.12
C VAL A 113 -0.27 -23.65 0.14
N ARG A 114 0.80 -24.39 -0.17
CA ARG A 114 0.74 -25.57 -1.05
C ARG A 114 -0.26 -26.62 -0.55
N ARG A 115 -0.30 -26.88 0.78
CA ARG A 115 -1.27 -27.81 1.35
C ARG A 115 -2.72 -27.31 1.28
N LEU A 116 -2.92 -25.99 1.40
CA LEU A 116 -4.21 -25.36 1.28
C LEU A 116 -4.70 -25.43 -0.17
N ALA A 117 -3.85 -25.05 -1.14
CA ALA A 117 -4.14 -25.07 -2.56
C ALA A 117 -4.44 -26.49 -3.10
N ALA A 118 -3.87 -27.54 -2.48
CA ALA A 118 -4.19 -28.91 -2.84
C ALA A 118 -5.63 -29.34 -2.49
N THR A 119 -6.36 -28.59 -1.66
CA THR A 119 -7.69 -28.96 -1.14
C THR A 119 -8.74 -27.86 -1.32
N ARG A 120 -8.36 -26.66 -1.73
CA ARG A 120 -9.21 -25.48 -1.84
C ARG A 120 -8.83 -24.64 -3.04
N ARG A 121 -9.78 -23.95 -3.64
CA ARG A 121 -9.49 -22.92 -4.62
C ARG A 121 -8.84 -21.74 -3.94
N THR A 122 -7.72 -21.29 -4.47
CA THR A 122 -6.85 -20.30 -3.82
C THR A 122 -6.46 -19.18 -4.76
N VAL A 123 -6.50 -17.97 -4.25
CA VAL A 123 -5.98 -16.76 -4.90
C VAL A 123 -4.96 -16.13 -3.97
N LEU A 124 -3.93 -15.50 -4.50
CA LEU A 124 -2.98 -14.71 -3.72
C LEU A 124 -2.81 -13.35 -4.38
N THR A 125 -3.02 -12.27 -3.62
CA THR A 125 -2.62 -10.92 -4.05
C THR A 125 -1.16 -10.69 -3.74
N ALA A 126 -0.34 -10.44 -4.77
CA ALA A 126 1.05 -10.05 -4.62
C ALA A 126 1.14 -8.52 -4.51
N HIS A 127 0.88 -7.98 -3.30
CA HIS A 127 1.04 -6.55 -3.02
C HIS A 127 2.49 -6.09 -3.16
N ASP A 128 3.45 -6.93 -2.78
CA ASP A 128 4.86 -6.84 -3.15
C ASP A 128 5.15 -7.96 -4.16
N VAL A 129 5.61 -7.63 -5.36
CA VAL A 129 5.91 -8.60 -6.45
C VAL A 129 7.06 -9.50 -6.06
N VAL A 130 8.06 -8.94 -5.38
CA VAL A 130 9.17 -9.70 -4.81
C VAL A 130 9.31 -9.41 -3.31
N PRO A 131 9.69 -10.39 -2.49
CA PRO A 131 9.92 -10.16 -1.07
C PRO A 131 11.08 -9.20 -0.85
N ARG A 132 10.89 -8.21 0.02
CA ARG A 132 11.94 -7.24 0.39
C ARG A 132 13.11 -7.84 1.19
N ARG A 133 12.91 -9.02 1.77
CA ARG A 133 13.94 -9.72 2.54
C ARG A 133 14.70 -10.66 1.62
N GLU A 134 16.02 -10.54 1.65
CA GLU A 134 16.90 -11.46 0.93
C GLU A 134 16.64 -12.93 1.29
N GLY A 135 16.87 -13.83 0.33
CA GLY A 135 16.75 -15.28 0.52
C GLY A 135 15.31 -15.82 0.63
N GLN A 136 14.28 -14.98 0.35
CA GLN A 136 12.89 -15.44 0.39
C GLN A 136 12.24 -15.59 -0.99
N LEU A 137 12.94 -15.24 -2.07
CA LEU A 137 12.38 -15.22 -3.42
C LEU A 137 11.91 -16.61 -3.86
N ASP A 138 12.73 -17.65 -3.70
CA ASP A 138 12.37 -19.01 -4.14
C ASP A 138 11.12 -19.54 -3.44
N ALA A 139 11.03 -19.33 -2.12
CA ALA A 139 9.87 -19.73 -1.33
C ALA A 139 8.61 -18.91 -1.69
N TRP A 140 8.79 -17.63 -2.02
CA TRP A 140 7.71 -16.78 -2.53
C TRP A 140 7.21 -17.30 -3.88
N LEU A 141 8.11 -17.55 -4.83
CA LEU A 141 7.75 -18.11 -6.13
C LEU A 141 7.12 -19.50 -6.01
N GLU A 142 7.56 -20.33 -5.05
CA GLU A 142 6.90 -21.61 -4.74
C GLU A 142 5.44 -21.39 -4.30
N ALA A 143 5.19 -20.42 -3.43
CA ALA A 143 3.84 -20.09 -2.98
C ALA A 143 2.96 -19.57 -4.14
N LEU A 144 3.50 -18.68 -4.99
CA LEU A 144 2.79 -18.16 -6.17
C LEU A 144 2.44 -19.26 -7.18
N ARG A 145 3.36 -20.21 -7.40
CA ARG A 145 3.11 -21.36 -8.29
C ARG A 145 2.10 -22.35 -7.72
N ALA A 146 1.87 -22.35 -6.41
CA ALA A 146 0.96 -23.29 -5.76
C ALA A 146 -0.51 -22.86 -5.87
N VAL A 147 -0.82 -21.57 -5.94
CA VAL A 147 -2.19 -21.05 -5.98
C VAL A 147 -2.81 -21.10 -7.39
N ASP A 148 -4.14 -21.11 -7.48
CA ASP A 148 -4.85 -21.17 -8.78
C ASP A 148 -4.65 -19.86 -9.58
N ARG A 149 -4.67 -18.69 -8.91
CA ARG A 149 -4.46 -17.37 -9.52
C ARG A 149 -3.66 -16.44 -8.61
N VAL A 150 -2.92 -15.56 -9.23
CA VAL A 150 -2.18 -14.47 -8.57
C VAL A 150 -2.73 -13.13 -9.05
N VAL A 151 -3.18 -12.30 -8.14
CA VAL A 151 -3.59 -10.92 -8.41
C VAL A 151 -2.41 -9.98 -8.22
N VAL A 152 -2.23 -9.07 -9.16
CA VAL A 152 -1.24 -7.99 -9.12
C VAL A 152 -1.88 -6.65 -9.47
N HIS A 153 -1.24 -5.53 -9.10
CA HIS A 153 -1.85 -4.20 -9.23
C HIS A 153 -1.34 -3.38 -10.43
N SER A 154 -0.35 -3.87 -11.18
CA SER A 154 0.23 -3.15 -12.31
C SER A 154 0.59 -4.08 -13.46
N SER A 155 0.69 -3.52 -14.67
CA SER A 155 1.19 -4.24 -15.85
C SER A 155 2.66 -4.64 -15.66
N ARG A 156 3.46 -3.79 -15.03
CA ARG A 156 4.86 -4.12 -14.67
C ARG A 156 4.97 -5.32 -13.74
N ALA A 157 4.04 -5.45 -12.79
CA ALA A 157 4.00 -6.61 -11.89
C ALA A 157 3.71 -7.91 -12.66
N VAL A 158 2.81 -7.86 -13.66
CA VAL A 158 2.56 -9.01 -14.55
C VAL A 158 3.84 -9.40 -15.28
N GLU A 159 4.50 -8.45 -15.95
CA GLU A 159 5.75 -8.71 -16.68
C GLU A 159 6.82 -9.26 -15.74
N ARG A 160 7.02 -8.62 -14.59
CA ARG A 160 8.05 -9.03 -13.62
C ARG A 160 7.84 -10.46 -13.10
N LEU A 161 6.61 -10.86 -12.76
CA LEU A 161 6.33 -12.22 -12.31
C LEU A 161 6.42 -13.23 -13.45
N ALA A 162 6.04 -12.86 -14.68
CA ALA A 162 6.21 -13.70 -15.85
C ALA A 162 7.70 -13.98 -16.13
N ASP A 163 8.56 -12.97 -16.05
CA ASP A 163 10.02 -13.12 -16.19
C ASP A 163 10.62 -14.01 -15.08
N LEU A 164 10.01 -14.03 -13.89
CA LEU A 164 10.37 -14.91 -12.78
C LEU A 164 9.76 -16.33 -12.89
N GLY A 165 9.11 -16.64 -14.03
CA GLY A 165 8.60 -17.96 -14.34
C GLY A 165 7.24 -18.29 -13.71
N ILE A 166 6.41 -17.28 -13.44
CA ILE A 166 4.98 -17.49 -13.15
C ILE A 166 4.22 -17.45 -14.48
N PRO A 167 3.42 -18.49 -14.82
CA PRO A 167 2.67 -18.50 -16.06
C PRO A 167 1.70 -17.32 -16.20
N ARG A 168 1.69 -16.63 -17.35
CA ARG A 168 0.87 -15.43 -17.57
C ARG A 168 -0.63 -15.69 -17.37
N GLU A 169 -1.10 -16.87 -17.72
CA GLU A 169 -2.49 -17.30 -17.54
C GLU A 169 -2.91 -17.42 -16.07
N ARG A 170 -1.95 -17.45 -15.14
CA ARG A 170 -2.21 -17.39 -13.70
C ARG A 170 -2.17 -15.99 -13.11
N LEU A 171 -1.71 -15.01 -13.87
CA LEU A 171 -1.59 -13.63 -13.45
C LEU A 171 -2.84 -12.85 -13.86
N THR A 172 -3.45 -12.14 -12.92
CA THR A 172 -4.60 -11.27 -13.18
C THR A 172 -4.28 -9.88 -12.65
N ARG A 173 -4.27 -8.87 -13.54
CA ARG A 173 -4.12 -7.48 -13.13
C ARG A 173 -5.47 -6.96 -12.64
N ILE A 174 -5.53 -6.56 -11.38
CA ILE A 174 -6.63 -5.78 -10.80
C ILE A 174 -6.01 -4.52 -10.21
N ALA A 175 -6.33 -3.36 -10.76
CA ALA A 175 -5.75 -2.10 -10.30
C ALA A 175 -6.05 -1.85 -8.81
N HIS A 176 -5.10 -1.24 -8.09
CA HIS A 176 -5.29 -0.93 -6.67
C HIS A 176 -6.38 0.14 -6.53
N PRO A 177 -7.45 -0.11 -5.76
CA PRO A 177 -8.51 0.87 -5.56
C PRO A 177 -8.02 2.09 -4.80
N ILE A 178 -8.65 3.23 -5.05
CA ILE A 178 -8.45 4.44 -4.26
C ILE A 178 -9.22 4.28 -2.94
N PHE A 179 -8.61 4.68 -1.83
CA PHE A 179 -9.27 4.62 -0.53
C PHE A 179 -10.38 5.69 -0.44
N ASP A 180 -11.55 5.27 0.04
CA ASP A 180 -12.62 6.19 0.45
C ASP A 180 -12.21 6.84 1.78
N VAL A 181 -11.55 7.98 1.70
CA VAL A 181 -10.99 8.67 2.86
C VAL A 181 -11.90 9.80 3.36
N SER A 182 -12.81 10.29 2.51
CA SER A 182 -13.86 11.24 2.89
C SER A 182 -15.02 11.16 1.90
N ALA A 183 -16.23 11.49 2.38
CA ALA A 183 -17.43 11.55 1.52
C ALA A 183 -17.26 12.58 0.40
N GLU A 184 -16.56 13.68 0.66
CA GLU A 184 -16.20 14.70 -0.33
C GLU A 184 -14.68 14.89 -0.35
N PRO A 185 -14.06 14.97 -1.56
CA PRO A 185 -12.66 15.32 -1.68
C PRO A 185 -12.44 16.77 -1.21
N LEU A 186 -11.23 17.02 -0.71
CA LEU A 186 -10.80 18.41 -0.48
C LEU A 186 -10.88 19.19 -1.80
N GLY A 187 -11.15 20.49 -1.69
CA GLY A 187 -11.11 21.41 -2.84
C GLY A 187 -9.78 21.38 -3.60
N PRO A 188 -9.70 22.02 -4.77
CA PRO A 188 -8.45 22.14 -5.51
C PRO A 188 -7.33 22.62 -4.59
N PRO A 189 -6.11 22.04 -4.69
CA PRO A 189 -5.00 22.45 -3.85
C PRO A 189 -4.56 23.87 -4.19
N GLU A 190 -4.16 24.60 -3.15
CA GLU A 190 -3.59 25.93 -3.25
C GLU A 190 -2.21 25.97 -2.56
N GLY A 191 -1.44 27.02 -2.84
CA GLY A 191 -0.12 27.23 -2.24
C GLY A 191 0.97 26.35 -2.84
N THR A 192 2.07 26.21 -2.07
CA THR A 192 3.34 25.66 -2.55
C THR A 192 3.87 24.55 -1.63
N THR A 193 3.05 24.03 -0.70
CA THR A 193 3.46 23.00 0.25
C THR A 193 3.52 21.62 -0.42
N LEU A 194 4.69 21.01 -0.41
CA LEU A 194 4.91 19.62 -0.79
C LEU A 194 4.79 18.72 0.45
N LEU A 195 4.18 17.56 0.33
CA LEU A 195 4.00 16.62 1.42
C LEU A 195 4.70 15.29 1.11
N PHE A 196 5.64 14.88 1.96
CA PHE A 196 6.15 13.52 2.04
C PHE A 196 5.50 12.82 3.25
N PHE A 197 4.74 11.76 3.00
CA PHE A 197 3.88 11.14 4.02
C PHE A 197 4.06 9.62 4.15
N GLY A 198 3.87 9.12 5.39
CA GLY A 198 3.79 7.71 5.74
C GLY A 198 5.06 7.19 6.44
N LEU A 199 5.15 5.88 6.71
CA LEU A 199 6.31 5.29 7.38
C LEU A 199 7.60 5.63 6.65
N LEU A 200 8.57 6.23 7.36
CA LEU A 200 9.83 6.67 6.75
C LEU A 200 10.78 5.49 6.60
N ARG A 201 11.08 5.16 5.35
CA ARG A 201 11.96 4.08 4.92
C ARG A 201 12.92 4.59 3.86
N ARG A 202 14.13 4.06 3.80
CA ARG A 202 15.17 4.46 2.82
C ARG A 202 14.70 4.32 1.38
N TYR A 203 13.96 3.23 1.05
CA TYR A 203 13.47 3.01 -0.31
C TYR A 203 12.47 4.08 -0.77
N LYS A 204 11.90 4.86 0.14
CA LYS A 204 10.95 5.94 -0.20
C LYS A 204 11.62 7.21 -0.72
N GLY A 205 12.96 7.29 -0.72
CA GLY A 205 13.69 8.35 -1.40
C GLY A 205 13.55 9.74 -0.80
N LEU A 206 13.36 9.87 0.54
CA LEU A 206 13.31 11.18 1.19
C LEU A 206 14.59 11.99 0.96
N ASP A 207 15.73 11.33 0.91
CA ASP A 207 17.03 11.93 0.60
C ASP A 207 17.10 12.47 -0.84
N VAL A 208 16.44 11.82 -1.80
CA VAL A 208 16.30 12.33 -3.18
C VAL A 208 15.47 13.62 -3.19
N LEU A 209 14.35 13.65 -2.44
CA LEU A 209 13.51 14.84 -2.34
C LEU A 209 14.25 16.00 -1.67
N VAL A 210 15.01 15.74 -0.60
CA VAL A 210 15.85 16.76 0.05
C VAL A 210 16.95 17.26 -0.90
N SER A 211 17.52 16.39 -1.75
CA SER A 211 18.47 16.79 -2.79
C SER A 211 17.86 17.69 -3.86
N ALA A 212 16.57 17.51 -4.17
CA ALA A 212 15.83 18.30 -5.15
C ALA A 212 15.45 19.70 -4.62
N LEU A 213 15.34 19.86 -3.30
CA LEU A 213 14.73 21.03 -2.68
C LEU A 213 15.48 22.36 -2.94
N PRO A 214 16.83 22.43 -3.00
CA PRO A 214 17.51 23.67 -3.37
C PRO A 214 17.03 24.25 -4.70
N ALA A 215 16.93 23.42 -5.75
CA ALA A 215 16.47 23.83 -7.06
C ALA A 215 14.99 24.21 -7.09
N VAL A 216 14.18 23.60 -6.23
CA VAL A 216 12.77 23.99 -6.04
C VAL A 216 12.68 25.37 -5.40
N LEU A 217 13.42 25.62 -4.31
CA LEU A 217 13.42 26.90 -3.59
C LEU A 217 13.98 28.06 -4.41
N ASP A 218 14.97 27.79 -5.28
CA ASP A 218 15.48 28.79 -6.22
C ASP A 218 14.39 29.34 -7.17
N ARG A 219 13.42 28.51 -7.54
CA ARG A 219 12.35 28.85 -8.47
C ARG A 219 11.02 29.18 -7.78
N VAL A 220 10.80 28.63 -6.61
CA VAL A 220 9.61 28.79 -5.76
C VAL A 220 10.05 29.05 -4.32
N PRO A 221 10.50 30.28 -4.00
CA PRO A 221 11.06 30.63 -2.68
C PRO A 221 10.11 30.35 -1.50
N ASP A 222 8.82 30.40 -1.73
CA ASP A 222 7.77 30.13 -0.72
C ASP A 222 7.44 28.65 -0.56
N ALA A 223 8.13 27.74 -1.31
CA ALA A 223 7.87 26.32 -1.18
C ALA A 223 8.23 25.82 0.22
N ARG A 224 7.40 24.92 0.74
CA ARG A 224 7.60 24.21 2.00
C ARG A 224 7.52 22.71 1.78
N LEU A 225 8.32 21.96 2.53
CA LEU A 225 8.23 20.51 2.57
C LEU A 225 7.76 20.08 3.96
N VAL A 226 6.62 19.40 4.03
CA VAL A 226 6.18 18.70 5.24
C VAL A 226 6.60 17.25 5.14
N VAL A 227 7.40 16.76 6.10
CA VAL A 227 7.79 15.36 6.23
C VAL A 227 7.03 14.77 7.42
N ALA A 228 5.99 13.97 7.16
CA ALA A 228 5.12 13.44 8.20
C ALA A 228 5.13 11.90 8.22
N GLY A 229 5.58 11.31 9.33
CA GLY A 229 5.57 9.85 9.48
C GLY A 229 6.51 9.30 10.54
N ASP A 230 6.28 8.02 10.92
CA ASP A 230 7.12 7.33 11.91
C ASP A 230 8.42 6.84 11.26
N PRO A 231 9.59 7.25 11.79
CA PRO A 231 10.88 6.76 11.30
C PRO A 231 11.08 5.29 11.66
N LEU A 232 11.09 4.44 10.65
CA LEU A 232 11.47 3.03 10.80
C LEU A 232 12.93 2.77 10.43
N ASP A 233 13.51 3.67 9.63
CA ASP A 233 14.95 3.74 9.32
C ASP A 233 15.49 5.09 9.86
N PRO A 234 16.80 5.21 10.14
CA PRO A 234 17.40 6.44 10.63
C PRO A 234 17.16 7.63 9.69
N VAL A 235 16.65 8.75 10.21
CA VAL A 235 16.35 9.99 9.48
C VAL A 235 17.48 11.01 9.64
N GLU A 236 18.30 10.87 10.68
CA GLU A 236 19.39 11.81 10.99
C GLU A 236 20.28 12.10 9.78
N PRO A 237 20.73 11.11 8.95
CA PRO A 237 21.55 11.39 7.76
C PRO A 237 20.87 12.33 6.76
N VAL A 238 19.53 12.23 6.62
CA VAL A 238 18.74 13.07 5.71
C VAL A 238 18.57 14.48 6.29
N ARG A 239 18.41 14.62 7.61
CA ARG A 239 18.39 15.93 8.27
C ARG A 239 19.74 16.65 8.16
N GLU A 240 20.83 15.94 8.39
CA GLU A 240 22.18 16.49 8.16
C GLU A 240 22.40 16.92 6.69
N GLN A 241 21.84 16.18 5.75
CA GLN A 241 21.85 16.55 4.34
C GLN A 241 21.09 17.86 4.10
N ALA A 242 19.88 18.02 4.70
CA ALA A 242 19.09 19.24 4.60
C ALA A 242 19.86 20.47 5.13
N VAL A 243 20.54 20.32 6.27
CA VAL A 243 21.40 21.38 6.84
C VAL A 243 22.56 21.70 5.91
N ARG A 244 23.28 20.70 5.39
CA ARG A 244 24.40 20.92 4.44
C ARG A 244 23.96 21.62 3.16
N LEU A 245 22.74 21.39 2.71
CA LEU A 245 22.16 22.01 1.52
C LEU A 245 21.51 23.37 1.81
N GLY A 246 21.44 23.80 3.07
CA GLY A 246 20.83 25.06 3.46
C GLY A 246 19.31 25.11 3.31
N VAL A 247 18.62 23.95 3.36
CA VAL A 247 17.16 23.85 3.13
C VAL A 247 16.37 23.41 4.35
N ASP A 248 17.02 23.18 5.49
CA ASP A 248 16.35 22.65 6.70
C ASP A 248 15.23 23.56 7.21
N GLU A 249 15.38 24.89 7.09
CA GLU A 249 14.33 25.85 7.48
C GLU A 249 13.07 25.80 6.60
N ALA A 250 13.15 25.23 5.41
CA ALA A 250 12.01 25.01 4.53
C ALA A 250 11.30 23.67 4.78
N ILE A 251 11.82 22.86 5.74
CA ILE A 251 11.27 21.52 6.03
C ILE A 251 10.63 21.50 7.41
N ASP A 252 9.35 21.14 7.47
CA ASP A 252 8.64 20.83 8.71
C ASP A 252 8.70 19.32 9.00
N TRP A 253 9.49 18.95 10.01
CA TRP A 253 9.72 17.57 10.40
C TRP A 253 8.72 17.09 11.45
N ARG A 254 7.70 16.30 11.05
CA ARG A 254 6.68 15.70 11.93
C ARG A 254 6.98 14.19 12.09
N LEU A 255 8.06 13.87 12.80
CA LEU A 255 8.65 12.52 12.89
C LEU A 255 7.94 11.66 13.96
N ARG A 256 6.71 11.27 13.69
CA ARG A 256 5.91 10.39 14.53
C ARG A 256 4.86 9.65 13.72
N TYR A 257 4.28 8.61 14.30
CA TYR A 257 3.13 7.95 13.69
C TYR A 257 1.97 8.96 13.51
N VAL A 258 1.46 9.04 12.31
CA VAL A 258 0.30 9.88 11.96
C VAL A 258 -0.95 9.02 12.08
N ARG A 259 -1.87 9.44 12.93
CA ARG A 259 -3.15 8.74 13.12
C ARG A 259 -4.11 9.04 11.99
N GLY A 260 -5.06 8.11 11.74
CA GLY A 260 -6.02 8.24 10.64
C GLY A 260 -6.79 9.58 10.63
N GLU A 261 -7.16 10.09 11.82
CA GLU A 261 -7.87 11.36 12.00
C GLU A 261 -7.06 12.61 11.61
N GLU A 262 -5.72 12.51 11.59
CA GLU A 262 -4.83 13.63 11.26
C GLU A 262 -4.55 13.73 9.73
N ILE A 263 -4.81 12.66 8.99
CA ILE A 263 -4.45 12.57 7.55
C ILE A 263 -5.17 13.64 6.74
N ALA A 264 -6.44 13.90 7.03
CA ALA A 264 -7.23 14.92 6.32
C ALA A 264 -6.60 16.32 6.43
N GLY A 265 -6.12 16.68 7.64
CA GLY A 265 -5.42 17.95 7.88
C GLY A 265 -4.13 18.05 7.09
N LEU A 266 -3.29 17.00 7.09
CA LEU A 266 -2.05 16.95 6.31
C LEU A 266 -2.32 17.08 4.79
N MET A 267 -3.35 16.40 4.30
CA MET A 267 -3.72 16.50 2.89
C MET A 267 -4.28 17.89 2.55
N ALA A 268 -4.98 18.55 3.48
CA ALA A 268 -5.49 19.91 3.27
C ALA A 268 -4.36 20.94 3.16
N GLU A 269 -3.27 20.77 3.92
CA GLU A 269 -2.08 21.65 3.83
C GLU A 269 -1.29 21.46 2.53
N ALA A 270 -1.40 20.31 1.86
CA ALA A 270 -0.56 19.95 0.73
C ALA A 270 -1.09 20.48 -0.60
N ALA A 271 -0.23 21.13 -1.38
CA ALA A 271 -0.46 21.38 -2.81
C ALA A 271 -0.27 20.07 -3.61
N ALA A 272 0.74 19.28 -3.25
CA ALA A 272 1.00 17.98 -3.87
C ALA A 272 1.68 17.03 -2.88
N VAL A 273 1.46 15.73 -3.09
CA VAL A 273 2.19 14.66 -2.37
C VAL A 273 3.35 14.18 -3.23
N VAL A 274 4.54 14.01 -2.63
CA VAL A 274 5.75 13.61 -3.36
C VAL A 274 6.19 12.22 -2.90
N LEU A 275 6.25 11.28 -3.84
CA LEU A 275 6.57 9.87 -3.60
C LEU A 275 7.78 9.45 -4.48
N PRO A 276 9.00 9.88 -4.14
CA PRO A 276 10.20 9.65 -4.95
C PRO A 276 10.80 8.27 -4.66
N TYR A 277 9.95 7.25 -4.72
CA TYR A 277 10.30 5.90 -4.30
C TYR A 277 11.30 5.26 -5.26
N ARG A 278 12.27 4.53 -4.73
CA ARG A 278 13.25 3.77 -5.50
C ARG A 278 12.67 2.46 -6.03
N GLU A 279 11.85 1.86 -5.20
CA GLU A 279 11.18 0.58 -5.48
C GLU A 279 9.85 0.51 -4.71
N LEU A 280 8.83 0.05 -5.34
CA LEU A 280 7.54 -0.32 -4.73
C LEU A 280 6.64 -0.90 -5.81
N ASP A 281 5.75 -1.82 -5.44
CA ASP A 281 4.78 -2.38 -6.38
C ASP A 281 3.41 -1.66 -6.30
N SER A 282 2.96 -1.29 -5.09
CA SER A 282 1.74 -0.50 -4.89
C SER A 282 1.86 0.41 -3.67
N SER A 283 1.12 1.53 -3.64
CA SER A 283 1.22 2.52 -2.56
C SER A 283 -0.14 2.93 -2.01
N GLY A 284 -0.39 2.53 -0.77
CA GLY A 284 -1.53 3.06 0.00
C GLY A 284 -1.46 4.58 0.20
N VAL A 285 -0.25 5.18 0.22
CA VAL A 285 -0.08 6.64 0.33
C VAL A 285 -0.57 7.33 -0.94
N LEU A 286 -0.27 6.79 -2.13
CA LEU A 286 -0.80 7.32 -3.39
C LEU A 286 -2.33 7.21 -3.42
N ALA A 287 -2.87 6.03 -3.06
CA ALA A 287 -4.31 5.83 -2.99
C ALA A 287 -4.99 6.81 -2.01
N THR A 288 -4.36 7.07 -0.86
CA THR A 288 -4.83 8.07 0.10
C THR A 288 -4.79 9.49 -0.49
N ALA A 289 -3.65 9.89 -1.08
CA ALA A 289 -3.51 11.22 -1.68
C ALA A 289 -4.58 11.50 -2.73
N ILE A 290 -4.75 10.57 -3.68
CA ILE A 290 -5.78 10.66 -4.72
C ILE A 290 -7.19 10.66 -4.11
N GLY A 291 -7.43 9.86 -3.08
CA GLY A 291 -8.70 9.82 -2.33
C GLY A 291 -9.10 11.20 -1.80
N TYR A 292 -8.13 11.94 -1.24
CA TYR A 292 -8.33 13.33 -0.79
C TYR A 292 -8.29 14.37 -1.91
N GLY A 293 -8.10 13.98 -3.16
CA GLY A 293 -7.98 14.91 -4.29
C GLY A 293 -6.62 15.62 -4.34
N ARG A 294 -5.57 15.04 -3.77
CA ARG A 294 -4.22 15.62 -3.84
C ARG A 294 -3.43 15.05 -5.00
N PRO A 295 -2.96 15.92 -5.92
CA PRO A 295 -2.04 15.52 -6.97
C PRO A 295 -0.77 14.89 -6.40
N ALA A 296 -0.13 14.01 -7.18
CA ALA A 296 1.10 13.37 -6.75
C ALA A 296 2.24 13.56 -7.76
N ILE A 297 3.47 13.74 -7.25
CA ILE A 297 4.69 13.59 -8.03
C ILE A 297 5.30 12.27 -7.60
N VAL A 298 5.46 11.33 -8.53
CA VAL A 298 5.85 9.96 -8.20
C VAL A 298 7.01 9.50 -9.07
N SER A 299 7.86 8.65 -8.51
CA SER A 299 8.81 7.89 -9.33
C SER A 299 8.08 6.87 -10.19
N ASP A 300 8.65 6.57 -11.36
CA ASP A 300 8.15 5.58 -12.30
C ASP A 300 8.46 4.15 -11.83
N VAL A 301 7.84 3.74 -10.72
CA VAL A 301 7.99 2.41 -10.12
C VAL A 301 6.63 1.77 -9.85
N GLY A 302 6.55 0.45 -10.02
CA GLY A 302 5.35 -0.35 -9.76
C GLY A 302 4.09 0.23 -10.42
N SER A 303 3.01 0.33 -9.65
CA SER A 303 1.74 0.92 -10.08
C SER A 303 1.69 2.45 -9.98
N LEU A 304 2.69 3.11 -9.37
CA LEU A 304 2.66 4.55 -9.11
C LEU A 304 2.66 5.35 -10.42
N GLY A 305 3.66 5.07 -11.28
CA GLY A 305 3.79 5.73 -12.58
C GLY A 305 2.58 5.48 -13.47
N GLU A 306 2.13 4.21 -13.57
CA GLU A 306 0.93 3.83 -14.35
C GLU A 306 -0.30 4.62 -13.86
N THR A 307 -0.59 4.60 -12.55
CA THR A 307 -1.77 5.26 -11.99
C THR A 307 -1.76 6.77 -12.23
N VAL A 308 -0.62 7.43 -11.97
CA VAL A 308 -0.53 8.89 -12.12
C VAL A 308 -0.58 9.31 -13.60
N ALA A 309 0.06 8.56 -14.51
CA ALA A 309 0.08 8.85 -15.93
C ALA A 309 -1.30 8.62 -16.58
N ASP A 310 -1.92 7.45 -16.34
CA ASP A 310 -3.18 7.04 -16.97
C ASP A 310 -4.33 8.02 -16.66
N TYR A 311 -4.35 8.54 -15.44
CA TYR A 311 -5.40 9.48 -15.01
C TYR A 311 -4.99 10.95 -15.07
N GLY A 312 -3.71 11.24 -15.30
CA GLY A 312 -3.18 12.61 -15.22
C GLY A 312 -3.29 13.20 -13.83
N ALA A 313 -3.12 12.37 -12.79
CA ALA A 313 -3.27 12.76 -11.39
C ALA A 313 -2.00 13.41 -10.80
N GLY A 314 -1.09 13.86 -11.64
CA GLY A 314 0.17 14.47 -11.24
C GLY A 314 1.27 14.30 -12.28
N LEU A 315 2.52 14.15 -11.83
CA LEU A 315 3.70 14.00 -12.68
C LEU A 315 4.49 12.75 -12.32
N VAL A 316 5.12 12.15 -13.32
CA VAL A 316 5.95 10.95 -13.18
C VAL A 316 7.40 11.30 -13.52
N VAL A 317 8.35 10.85 -12.69
CA VAL A 317 9.79 11.09 -12.85
C VAL A 317 10.57 9.77 -12.78
N PRO A 318 11.79 9.68 -13.31
CA PRO A 318 12.67 8.54 -13.06
C PRO A 318 12.97 8.37 -11.57
N PRO A 319 13.13 7.13 -11.06
CA PRO A 319 13.60 6.93 -9.69
C PRO A 319 15.06 7.41 -9.52
N ASP A 320 15.42 7.82 -8.30
CA ASP A 320 16.75 8.32 -7.92
C ASP A 320 17.24 9.56 -8.71
N ASP A 321 16.36 10.29 -9.35
CA ASP A 321 16.67 11.48 -10.14
C ASP A 321 16.16 12.75 -9.44
N ALA A 322 17.05 13.41 -8.66
CA ALA A 322 16.70 14.61 -7.93
C ALA A 322 16.46 15.82 -8.85
N GLU A 323 17.13 15.88 -10.01
CA GLU A 323 16.97 16.97 -10.98
C GLU A 323 15.58 16.88 -11.66
N ALA A 324 15.22 15.71 -12.16
CA ALA A 324 13.89 15.48 -12.73
C ALA A 324 12.79 15.71 -11.68
N LEU A 325 13.01 15.32 -10.42
CA LEU A 325 12.09 15.56 -9.32
C LEU A 325 11.92 17.05 -9.04
N ALA A 326 13.01 17.82 -8.99
CA ALA A 326 12.96 19.27 -8.80
C ALA A 326 12.18 19.95 -9.93
N HIS A 327 12.47 19.61 -11.19
CA HIS A 327 11.75 20.13 -12.35
C HIS A 327 10.25 19.80 -12.28
N ALA A 328 9.89 18.60 -11.87
CA ALA A 328 8.48 18.22 -11.73
C ALA A 328 7.79 19.01 -10.61
N CYS A 329 8.45 19.21 -9.47
CA CYS A 329 7.92 20.03 -8.37
C CYS A 329 7.69 21.48 -8.83
N VAL A 330 8.70 22.11 -9.42
CA VAL A 330 8.60 23.48 -9.95
C VAL A 330 7.48 23.57 -10.98
N ARG A 331 7.48 22.68 -11.97
CA ARG A 331 6.45 22.67 -13.03
C ARG A 331 5.05 22.57 -12.46
N LEU A 332 4.81 21.64 -11.53
CA LEU A 332 3.47 21.46 -10.95
C LEU A 332 3.01 22.67 -10.16
N LEU A 333 3.92 23.33 -9.43
CA LEU A 333 3.62 24.49 -8.59
C LEU A 333 3.51 25.81 -9.36
N THR A 334 4.20 25.97 -10.51
CA THR A 334 4.27 27.26 -11.23
C THR A 334 3.54 27.27 -12.56
N GLU A 335 3.32 26.11 -13.21
CA GLU A 335 2.59 26.06 -14.47
C GLU A 335 1.14 26.49 -14.27
N HIS A 336 0.68 27.47 -15.06
CA HIS A 336 -0.69 27.96 -14.95
C HIS A 336 -1.70 26.83 -15.15
N GLY A 337 -2.53 26.60 -14.13
CA GLY A 337 -3.51 25.50 -14.13
C GLY A 337 -2.92 24.10 -13.92
N GLY A 338 -1.61 23.96 -13.67
CA GLY A 338 -0.95 22.67 -13.46
C GLY A 338 -1.56 21.87 -12.30
N LEU A 339 -1.65 22.49 -11.13
CA LEU A 339 -2.30 21.89 -9.96
C LEU A 339 -3.78 21.55 -10.23
N ARG A 340 -4.53 22.44 -10.90
CA ARG A 340 -5.94 22.21 -11.22
C ARG A 340 -6.10 21.03 -12.17
N LYS A 341 -5.31 20.95 -13.23
CA LYS A 341 -5.34 19.82 -14.18
C LYS A 341 -5.05 18.50 -13.50
N ALA A 342 -4.05 18.47 -12.62
CA ALA A 342 -3.69 17.29 -11.86
C ALA A 342 -4.76 16.91 -10.80
N TYR A 343 -5.41 17.90 -10.18
CA TYR A 343 -6.57 17.69 -9.31
C TYR A 343 -7.75 17.05 -10.08
N ASP A 344 -8.07 17.56 -11.28
CA ASP A 344 -9.10 16.95 -12.13
C ASP A 344 -8.71 15.50 -12.52
N GLY A 345 -7.41 15.22 -12.64
CA GLY A 345 -6.87 13.87 -12.79
C GLY A 345 -7.16 12.95 -11.60
N THR A 346 -7.04 13.47 -10.38
CA THR A 346 -7.40 12.69 -9.18
C THR A 346 -8.89 12.36 -9.15
N ALA A 347 -9.75 13.24 -9.63
CA ALA A 347 -11.19 12.99 -9.74
C ALA A 347 -11.47 11.84 -10.72
N ARG A 348 -10.79 11.84 -11.88
CA ARG A 348 -10.89 10.72 -12.85
C ARG A 348 -10.40 9.40 -12.25
N ALA A 349 -9.28 9.41 -11.53
CA ALA A 349 -8.74 8.22 -10.87
C ALA A 349 -9.72 7.66 -9.82
N ARG A 350 -10.34 8.52 -9.01
CA ARG A 350 -11.35 8.10 -8.03
C ARG A 350 -12.59 7.48 -8.68
N ALA A 351 -13.03 8.05 -9.82
CA ALA A 351 -14.16 7.49 -10.55
C ALA A 351 -13.84 6.14 -11.22
N GLY A 352 -12.60 5.91 -11.63
CA GLY A 352 -12.17 4.68 -12.33
C GLY A 352 -11.60 3.58 -11.43
N LEU A 353 -11.02 3.93 -10.29
CA LEU A 353 -10.35 2.98 -9.38
C LEU A 353 -11.17 2.77 -8.10
N THR A 354 -12.39 2.29 -8.27
CA THR A 354 -13.34 2.09 -7.17
C THR A 354 -13.23 0.70 -6.55
N TRP A 355 -13.67 0.58 -5.30
CA TRP A 355 -13.80 -0.71 -4.63
C TRP A 355 -14.82 -1.62 -5.32
N ASP A 356 -15.87 -1.06 -5.91
CA ASP A 356 -16.90 -1.85 -6.61
C ASP A 356 -16.35 -2.48 -7.89
N GLU A 357 -15.50 -1.75 -8.65
CA GLU A 357 -14.80 -2.30 -9.81
C GLU A 357 -13.79 -3.38 -9.40
N ALA A 358 -13.01 -3.14 -8.35
CA ALA A 358 -12.10 -4.15 -7.83
C ALA A 358 -12.85 -5.42 -7.37
N ALA A 359 -13.94 -5.25 -6.63
CA ALA A 359 -14.76 -6.37 -6.15
C ALA A 359 -15.42 -7.13 -7.33
N ARG A 360 -15.87 -6.43 -8.37
CA ARG A 360 -16.40 -7.06 -9.59
C ARG A 360 -15.34 -7.94 -10.26
N ALA A 361 -14.14 -7.39 -10.45
CA ALA A 361 -13.04 -8.13 -11.07
C ALA A 361 -12.61 -9.36 -10.25
N HIS A 362 -12.57 -9.22 -8.91
CA HIS A 362 -12.29 -10.37 -8.03
C HIS A 362 -13.41 -11.41 -8.07
N GLU A 363 -14.68 -11.00 -8.10
CA GLU A 363 -15.81 -11.93 -8.19
C GLU A 363 -15.79 -12.72 -9.52
N GLU A 364 -15.46 -12.07 -10.63
CA GLU A 364 -15.29 -12.71 -11.94
C GLU A 364 -14.16 -13.74 -11.88
N LEU A 365 -13.01 -13.35 -11.33
CA LEU A 365 -11.87 -14.25 -11.12
C LEU A 365 -12.25 -15.47 -10.25
N TYR A 366 -13.00 -15.25 -9.16
CA TYR A 366 -13.43 -16.36 -8.30
C TYR A 366 -14.38 -17.33 -9.02
N ARG A 367 -15.29 -16.81 -9.84
CA ARG A 367 -16.17 -17.65 -10.65
C ARG A 367 -15.39 -18.47 -11.67
N GLU A 368 -14.38 -17.87 -12.29
CA GLU A 368 -13.52 -18.53 -13.28
C GLU A 368 -12.77 -19.73 -12.70
N ILE A 369 -12.22 -19.61 -11.49
CA ILE A 369 -11.51 -20.71 -10.85
C ILE A 369 -12.40 -21.78 -10.24
N LEU A 370 -13.71 -21.51 -10.09
CA LEU A 370 -14.70 -22.46 -9.59
C LEU A 370 -15.39 -23.24 -10.73
N ALA A 371 -15.38 -22.69 -11.96
CA ALA A 371 -15.89 -23.35 -13.16
C ALA A 371 -14.96 -24.48 -13.60
#